data_6c0f5e5474e71a007f1dbc9017b2badb
#
_entry.id   6c0f5e5474e71a007f1dbc9017b2badb
#
_cell.length_a   1.000
_cell.length_b   1.000
_cell.length_c   1.000
_cell.angle_alpha   90.00
_cell.angle_beta   90.00
_cell.angle_gamma   90.00
#
_symmetry.space_group_name_H-M   'P 1'
#
loop_
_entity.id
_entity.type
_entity.pdbx_description
1 polymer ?
#
loop_
_entity_poly.entity_id
_entity_poly.type
_entity_poly.pdbx_seq_one_letter_code
_entity_poly.pdbx_strand_id
1 'polypeptide(L)'
;MNGGAMLNAYPDSLGGTLSDIAQLLESEAFADAFRSFYILPSVFNTDLDCGFSVISYDLNRMLAAPEDVKRLKENGIDLKLDFILNHLSVLSPQFQDILKNGDASPYRDFFMDWNQFWAGCGEMTDAGYIQPEEKYIRGMFFRKPGLPILMVRLPDGRDVPYWNTFYQQVRYDPVDAQDLMRVSDMQYGEATVLAARLDAGLEAGQKPQELDFTGFERYREACVQLLETRRKYLGQMDLNLKSERVWAYYDSVLGKLAEYGAAIVRLDAFAYAPKTPGLRNFMNEPDTWDTLERIRQMADSHGLTLLPEIHDPYAAGTYEKVARKGYMTYDFFLPGLVIDAIENHDGTRLMRWAEELREKNIRTVNMLGCHDGIPMLDLKGLLSDEAIEKLIALIVSRGGMIKNLHGAKNVYYQVNCTYFSALGADERKMLLARAIQLFMPGKPQVWYLDLFAGENDLEAVRRGGE
;
A
#
# COMPACT_ATOMS: atom_id res chain seq x y z
N MET A 1 25.72 2.75 3.35
CA MET A 1 24.93 2.30 2.16
C MET A 1 25.91 2.02 1.03
N ASN A 2 25.88 0.80 0.51
CA ASN A 2 26.73 0.39 -0.62
C ASN A 2 26.35 1.14 -1.90
N GLY A 3 27.33 1.47 -2.75
CA GLY A 3 27.09 1.91 -4.14
C GLY A 3 26.53 0.77 -4.99
N GLY A 4 26.12 1.07 -6.23
CA GLY A 4 25.62 0.08 -7.19
C GLY A 4 24.10 -0.10 -7.20
N ALA A 5 23.64 -0.99 -8.08
CA ALA A 5 22.23 -1.22 -8.32
C ALA A 5 21.56 -1.97 -7.16
N MET A 6 20.25 -1.75 -7.05
CA MET A 6 19.33 -2.39 -6.11
C MET A 6 18.35 -3.27 -6.88
N LEU A 7 18.26 -4.55 -6.55
CA LEU A 7 17.17 -5.40 -7.02
C LEU A 7 15.87 -4.97 -6.32
N ASN A 8 14.73 -5.04 -7.00
CA ASN A 8 13.41 -4.86 -6.41
C ASN A 8 12.52 -6.06 -6.80
N ALA A 9 12.01 -6.79 -5.81
CA ALA A 9 11.19 -7.97 -6.02
C ALA A 9 10.35 -8.31 -4.78
N TYR A 10 9.26 -9.06 -4.99
CA TYR A 10 8.62 -9.80 -3.91
C TYR A 10 9.48 -11.02 -3.54
N PRO A 11 9.38 -11.56 -2.32
CA PRO A 11 10.20 -12.69 -1.89
C PRO A 11 9.97 -13.97 -2.72
N ASP A 12 8.84 -14.08 -3.38
CA ASP A 12 8.43 -15.22 -4.23
C ASP A 12 8.50 -14.94 -5.75
N SER A 13 8.98 -13.77 -6.15
CA SER A 13 8.99 -13.37 -7.58
C SER A 13 9.95 -14.17 -8.45
N LEU A 14 11.03 -14.71 -7.87
CA LEU A 14 12.13 -15.35 -8.60
C LEU A 14 12.46 -16.72 -8.00
N GLY A 15 11.51 -17.65 -8.05
CA GLY A 15 11.69 -19.02 -7.59
C GLY A 15 10.64 -19.53 -6.61
N GLY A 16 10.01 -18.66 -5.81
CA GLY A 16 8.96 -19.01 -4.86
C GLY A 16 9.26 -18.66 -3.42
N THR A 17 10.52 -18.42 -3.06
CA THR A 17 10.94 -18.01 -1.72
C THR A 17 12.11 -17.04 -1.77
N LEU A 18 12.37 -16.36 -0.65
CA LEU A 18 13.53 -15.47 -0.51
C LEU A 18 14.86 -16.23 -0.64
N SER A 19 14.88 -17.53 -0.27
CA SER A 19 16.06 -18.39 -0.42
C SER A 19 16.49 -18.55 -1.87
N ASP A 20 15.51 -18.68 -2.79
CA ASP A 20 15.78 -18.79 -4.23
C ASP A 20 16.42 -17.51 -4.77
N ILE A 21 15.94 -16.35 -4.33
CA ILE A 21 16.51 -15.07 -4.72
C ILE A 21 17.92 -14.89 -4.15
N ALA A 22 18.14 -15.27 -2.88
CA ALA A 22 19.46 -15.23 -2.28
C ALA A 22 20.46 -16.10 -3.06
N GLN A 23 20.03 -17.30 -3.48
CA GLN A 23 20.85 -18.19 -4.33
C GLN A 23 21.10 -17.60 -5.72
N LEU A 24 20.09 -16.96 -6.32
CA LEU A 24 20.23 -16.28 -7.61
C LEU A 24 21.29 -15.17 -7.55
N LEU A 25 21.27 -14.36 -6.51
CA LEU A 25 22.23 -13.26 -6.31
C LEU A 25 23.67 -13.74 -6.11
N GLU A 26 23.86 -14.98 -5.66
CA GLU A 26 25.18 -15.62 -5.53
C GLU A 26 25.66 -16.30 -6.82
N SER A 27 24.77 -16.50 -7.79
CA SER A 27 25.12 -17.16 -9.06
C SER A 27 26.11 -16.33 -9.87
N GLU A 28 26.91 -16.98 -10.71
CA GLU A 28 27.90 -16.32 -11.57
C GLU A 28 27.29 -15.21 -12.44
N ALA A 29 26.05 -15.39 -12.90
CA ALA A 29 25.34 -14.42 -13.72
C ALA A 29 24.97 -13.13 -12.99
N PHE A 30 24.75 -13.18 -11.66
CA PHE A 30 24.29 -12.06 -10.84
C PHE A 30 25.32 -11.62 -9.80
N ALA A 31 26.43 -12.35 -9.64
CA ALA A 31 27.49 -11.97 -8.71
C ALA A 31 27.95 -10.54 -8.99
N ASP A 32 27.97 -9.72 -7.94
CA ASP A 32 28.35 -8.30 -8.01
C ASP A 32 27.43 -7.37 -8.84
N ALA A 33 26.37 -7.88 -9.48
CA ALA A 33 25.43 -7.06 -10.24
C ALA A 33 24.59 -6.15 -9.34
N PHE A 34 24.22 -6.65 -8.14
CA PHE A 34 23.44 -5.91 -7.17
C PHE A 34 24.19 -5.80 -5.83
N ARG A 35 24.14 -4.62 -5.23
CA ARG A 35 24.68 -4.35 -3.89
C ARG A 35 23.61 -4.06 -2.86
N SER A 36 22.36 -4.05 -3.28
CA SER A 36 21.21 -3.86 -2.41
C SER A 36 20.01 -4.62 -2.95
N PHE A 37 19.08 -4.94 -2.06
CA PHE A 37 17.84 -5.60 -2.42
C PHE A 37 16.66 -4.94 -1.69
N TYR A 38 15.71 -4.43 -2.44
CA TYR A 38 14.41 -4.00 -1.95
C TYR A 38 13.46 -5.20 -1.96
N ILE A 39 13.22 -5.75 -0.79
CA ILE A 39 12.25 -6.83 -0.60
C ILE A 39 10.91 -6.21 -0.26
N LEU A 40 9.90 -6.49 -1.09
CA LEU A 40 8.54 -5.98 -0.90
C LEU A 40 7.85 -6.61 0.32
N PRO A 41 6.84 -5.94 0.92
CA PRO A 41 6.41 -6.20 2.29
C PRO A 41 5.69 -7.54 2.51
N SER A 42 5.34 -8.31 1.47
CA SER A 42 4.86 -9.69 1.65
C SER A 42 5.89 -10.63 2.31
N VAL A 43 7.14 -10.19 2.45
CA VAL A 43 8.16 -10.85 3.28
C VAL A 43 7.76 -10.93 4.76
N PHE A 44 6.87 -10.04 5.20
CA PHE A 44 6.28 -10.04 6.55
C PHE A 44 4.94 -10.77 6.58
N ASN A 45 4.37 -10.96 7.76
CA ASN A 45 3.01 -11.45 7.89
C ASN A 45 2.02 -10.35 7.48
N THR A 46 1.33 -10.57 6.36
CA THR A 46 0.41 -9.60 5.74
C THR A 46 -0.84 -10.31 5.22
N ASP A 47 -1.91 -9.60 4.93
CA ASP A 47 -3.17 -10.19 4.43
C ASP A 47 -3.70 -9.58 3.13
N LEU A 48 -3.54 -8.28 2.92
CA LEU A 48 -4.14 -7.54 1.80
C LEU A 48 -3.10 -6.72 1.05
N ASP A 49 -3.49 -6.18 -0.11
CA ASP A 49 -2.77 -5.14 -0.84
C ASP A 49 -1.33 -5.54 -1.19
N CYS A 50 -1.15 -6.77 -1.67
CA CYS A 50 0.16 -7.32 -2.03
C CYS A 50 1.25 -7.18 -0.94
N GLY A 51 0.83 -7.23 0.33
CA GLY A 51 1.74 -7.12 1.48
C GLY A 51 1.70 -5.77 2.20
N PHE A 52 1.05 -4.75 1.66
CA PHE A 52 0.97 -3.43 2.30
C PHE A 52 -0.08 -3.35 3.44
N SER A 53 -0.75 -4.44 3.75
CA SER A 53 -1.61 -4.59 4.93
C SER A 53 -0.91 -5.51 5.94
N VAL A 54 -0.09 -4.92 6.81
CA VAL A 54 0.78 -5.66 7.72
C VAL A 54 0.00 -6.15 8.95
N ILE A 55 0.09 -7.45 9.23
CA ILE A 55 -0.38 -8.08 10.47
C ILE A 55 0.72 -7.95 11.53
N SER A 56 1.93 -8.36 11.20
CA SER A 56 3.13 -8.19 12.03
C SER A 56 4.39 -8.12 11.17
N TYR A 57 5.42 -7.44 11.67
CA TYR A 57 6.74 -7.40 11.03
C TYR A 57 7.60 -8.63 11.31
N ASP A 58 7.01 -9.73 11.75
CA ASP A 58 7.67 -11.03 11.73
C ASP A 58 7.74 -11.55 10.30
N LEU A 59 8.81 -12.26 9.96
CA LEU A 59 8.95 -12.86 8.64
C LEU A 59 7.84 -13.87 8.38
N ASN A 60 7.26 -13.79 7.18
CA ASN A 60 6.34 -14.81 6.68
C ASN A 60 7.13 -16.10 6.40
N ARG A 61 7.03 -17.07 7.30
CA ARG A 61 7.80 -18.32 7.23
C ARG A 61 7.51 -19.19 5.99
N MET A 62 6.46 -18.89 5.26
CA MET A 62 6.20 -19.54 3.97
C MET A 62 7.09 -18.97 2.85
N LEU A 63 7.55 -17.74 2.97
CA LEU A 63 8.29 -17.02 1.94
C LEU A 63 9.73 -16.72 2.32
N ALA A 64 10.03 -16.59 3.62
CA ALA A 64 11.35 -16.18 4.10
C ALA A 64 11.69 -16.79 5.46
N ALA A 65 12.94 -17.20 5.63
CA ALA A 65 13.50 -17.62 6.91
C ALA A 65 14.53 -16.59 7.41
N PRO A 66 14.80 -16.52 8.72
CA PRO A 66 15.85 -15.64 9.27
C PRO A 66 17.22 -15.89 8.64
N GLU A 67 17.50 -17.14 8.26
CA GLU A 67 18.73 -17.57 7.60
C GLU A 67 18.90 -16.93 6.23
N ASP A 68 17.80 -16.68 5.48
CA ASP A 68 17.84 -16.04 4.16
C ASP A 68 18.28 -14.59 4.27
N VAL A 69 17.69 -13.84 5.23
CA VAL A 69 18.06 -12.44 5.49
C VAL A 69 19.50 -12.33 5.97
N LYS A 70 19.92 -13.26 6.83
CA LYS A 70 21.30 -13.35 7.31
C LYS A 70 22.27 -13.61 6.17
N ARG A 71 21.94 -14.55 5.28
CA ARG A 71 22.73 -14.90 4.09
C ARG A 71 22.91 -13.69 3.16
N LEU A 72 21.84 -12.95 2.88
CA LEU A 72 21.92 -11.72 2.08
C LEU A 72 22.87 -10.70 2.71
N LYS A 73 22.79 -10.50 4.03
CA LYS A 73 23.67 -9.59 4.76
C LYS A 73 25.13 -10.05 4.73
N GLU A 74 25.39 -11.33 4.92
CA GLU A 74 26.74 -11.92 4.87
C GLU A 74 27.37 -11.77 3.48
N ASN A 75 26.56 -11.77 2.43
CA ASN A 75 26.97 -11.51 1.05
C ASN A 75 27.13 -10.02 0.72
N GLY A 76 27.03 -9.14 1.71
CA GLY A 76 27.22 -7.71 1.53
C GLY A 76 26.08 -7.01 0.79
N ILE A 77 24.87 -7.59 0.80
CA ILE A 77 23.66 -6.99 0.23
C ILE A 77 22.97 -6.12 1.28
N ASP A 78 22.93 -4.82 1.07
CA ASP A 78 22.13 -3.90 1.90
C ASP A 78 20.64 -4.12 1.62
N LEU A 79 19.83 -4.30 2.66
CA LEU A 79 18.38 -4.45 2.48
C LEU A 79 17.67 -3.08 2.50
N LYS A 80 16.67 -2.96 1.65
CA LYS A 80 15.63 -1.95 1.74
C LYS A 80 14.32 -2.65 2.09
N LEU A 81 13.66 -2.20 3.15
CA LEU A 81 12.41 -2.78 3.65
C LEU A 81 11.37 -1.68 3.84
N ASP A 82 10.09 -2.06 3.75
CA ASP A 82 8.97 -1.14 3.97
C ASP A 82 8.64 -0.98 5.45
N PHE A 83 8.24 0.22 5.81
CA PHE A 83 7.54 0.53 7.03
C PHE A 83 6.26 1.30 6.72
N ILE A 84 5.13 0.64 6.91
CA ILE A 84 3.80 1.20 6.66
C ILE A 84 3.38 2.02 7.87
N LEU A 85 3.40 3.35 7.75
CA LEU A 85 3.18 4.25 8.87
C LEU A 85 1.71 4.55 9.15
N ASN A 86 0.89 4.58 8.09
CA ASN A 86 -0.47 5.05 8.24
C ASN A 86 -1.39 4.03 8.90
N HIS A 87 -1.16 2.73 8.70
CA HIS A 87 -2.14 1.71 9.08
C HIS A 87 -1.52 0.35 9.39
N LEU A 88 -2.32 -0.51 10.04
CA LEU A 88 -2.09 -1.95 10.19
C LEU A 88 -3.33 -2.73 9.76
N SER A 89 -3.14 -4.02 9.45
CA SER A 89 -4.26 -4.93 9.22
C SER A 89 -5.17 -5.03 10.45
N VAL A 90 -6.46 -5.18 10.19
CA VAL A 90 -7.43 -5.57 11.22
C VAL A 90 -7.03 -6.86 11.93
N LEU A 91 -6.25 -7.74 11.29
CA LEU A 91 -5.74 -8.98 11.88
C LEU A 91 -4.50 -8.77 12.76
N SER A 92 -3.99 -7.53 12.87
CA SER A 92 -2.88 -7.23 13.79
C SER A 92 -3.21 -7.61 15.23
N PRO A 93 -2.23 -8.10 16.01
CA PRO A 93 -2.46 -8.46 17.42
C PRO A 93 -3.11 -7.34 18.23
N GLN A 94 -2.76 -6.08 17.94
CA GLN A 94 -3.28 -4.90 18.61
C GLN A 94 -4.78 -4.72 18.33
N PHE A 95 -5.23 -4.86 17.08
CA PHE A 95 -6.64 -4.72 16.76
C PHE A 95 -7.46 -5.94 17.21
N GLN A 96 -6.89 -7.14 17.11
CA GLN A 96 -7.52 -8.35 17.63
C GLN A 96 -7.72 -8.29 19.15
N ASP A 97 -6.82 -7.64 19.88
CA ASP A 97 -7.02 -7.39 21.31
C ASP A 97 -8.22 -6.47 21.58
N ILE A 98 -8.40 -5.43 20.77
CA ILE A 98 -9.59 -4.55 20.85
C ILE A 98 -10.88 -5.34 20.57
N LEU A 99 -10.89 -6.19 19.55
CA LEU A 99 -12.05 -7.02 19.23
C LEU A 99 -12.41 -7.98 20.36
N LYS A 100 -11.42 -8.44 21.11
CA LYS A 100 -11.60 -9.38 22.24
C LYS A 100 -11.97 -8.68 23.55
N ASN A 101 -11.34 -7.54 23.85
CA ASN A 101 -11.39 -6.90 25.16
C ASN A 101 -12.15 -5.57 25.17
N GLY A 102 -12.53 -5.04 24.01
CA GLY A 102 -13.27 -3.78 23.87
C GLY A 102 -12.54 -2.61 24.53
N ASP A 103 -13.25 -1.85 25.34
CA ASP A 103 -12.70 -0.69 26.06
C ASP A 103 -11.63 -1.05 27.11
N ALA A 104 -11.55 -2.31 27.54
CA ALA A 104 -10.50 -2.79 28.45
C ALA A 104 -9.16 -3.09 27.72
N SER A 105 -9.15 -3.05 26.40
CA SER A 105 -7.93 -3.25 25.62
C SER A 105 -6.92 -2.14 25.90
N PRO A 106 -5.63 -2.46 26.15
CA PRO A 106 -4.59 -1.46 26.24
C PRO A 106 -4.34 -0.72 24.92
N TYR A 107 -4.86 -1.24 23.80
CA TYR A 107 -4.73 -0.66 22.45
C TYR A 107 -5.96 0.16 22.04
N ARG A 108 -6.89 0.49 22.97
CA ARG A 108 -8.14 1.19 22.62
C ARG A 108 -7.91 2.53 21.93
N ASP A 109 -6.82 3.22 22.24
CA ASP A 109 -6.39 4.49 21.65
C ASP A 109 -5.36 4.35 20.51
N PHE A 110 -4.99 3.12 20.17
CA PHE A 110 -3.92 2.85 19.18
C PHE A 110 -4.36 3.14 17.74
N PHE A 111 -5.62 2.89 17.44
CA PHE A 111 -6.24 3.15 16.15
C PHE A 111 -7.18 4.33 16.19
N MET A 112 -7.40 4.97 15.05
CA MET A 112 -8.24 6.15 14.97
C MET A 112 -9.73 5.80 15.09
N ASP A 113 -10.29 6.09 16.24
CA ASP A 113 -11.75 6.09 16.47
C ASP A 113 -12.33 7.32 15.77
N TRP A 114 -13.20 7.08 14.79
CA TRP A 114 -13.81 8.12 13.98
C TRP A 114 -14.62 9.12 14.82
N ASN A 115 -15.42 8.63 15.75
CA ASN A 115 -16.26 9.48 16.58
C ASN A 115 -15.45 10.34 17.54
N GLN A 116 -14.36 9.80 18.09
CA GLN A 116 -13.44 10.59 18.92
C GLN A 116 -12.74 11.67 18.10
N PHE A 117 -12.30 11.34 16.89
CA PHE A 117 -11.63 12.31 16.02
C PHE A 117 -12.55 13.48 15.61
N TRP A 118 -13.80 13.18 15.26
CA TRP A 118 -14.77 14.16 14.79
C TRP A 118 -15.66 14.76 15.89
N ALA A 119 -15.37 14.50 17.16
CA ALA A 119 -16.13 15.07 18.26
C ALA A 119 -16.23 16.60 18.17
N GLY A 120 -17.46 17.12 18.13
CA GLY A 120 -17.72 18.56 17.96
C GLY A 120 -17.58 19.11 16.54
N CYS A 121 -17.34 18.26 15.54
CA CYS A 121 -17.17 18.67 14.14
C CYS A 121 -18.33 18.21 13.22
N GLY A 122 -19.40 17.65 13.76
CA GLY A 122 -20.53 17.13 13.01
C GLY A 122 -21.63 16.56 13.89
N GLU A 123 -22.58 15.88 13.27
CA GLU A 123 -23.76 15.32 13.94
C GLU A 123 -23.69 13.79 13.92
N MET A 124 -24.18 13.18 15.04
CA MET A 124 -24.29 11.74 15.15
C MET A 124 -25.41 11.24 14.24
N THR A 125 -25.12 10.26 13.42
CA THR A 125 -26.10 9.59 12.56
C THR A 125 -26.81 8.43 13.28
N ASP A 126 -27.94 7.99 12.77
CA ASP A 126 -28.65 6.79 13.24
C ASP A 126 -27.78 5.50 13.08
N ALA A 127 -26.81 5.52 12.19
CA ALA A 127 -25.85 4.43 11.99
C ALA A 127 -24.71 4.40 13.03
N GLY A 128 -24.68 5.36 13.97
CA GLY A 128 -23.73 5.37 15.10
C GLY A 128 -22.37 5.99 14.80
N TYR A 129 -22.21 6.72 13.69
CA TYR A 129 -21.00 7.50 13.41
C TYR A 129 -21.32 8.99 13.25
N ILE A 130 -20.36 9.85 13.55
CA ILE A 130 -20.47 11.28 13.30
C ILE A 130 -20.31 11.54 11.80
N GLN A 131 -21.31 12.22 11.20
CA GLN A 131 -21.20 12.83 9.87
C GLN A 131 -20.54 14.21 10.02
N PRO A 132 -19.28 14.40 9.62
CA PRO A 132 -18.62 15.70 9.74
C PRO A 132 -19.30 16.74 8.84
N GLU A 133 -19.33 17.99 9.27
CA GLU A 133 -19.77 19.09 8.42
C GLU A 133 -18.87 19.24 7.19
N GLU A 134 -19.45 19.63 6.07
CA GLU A 134 -18.76 19.80 4.77
C GLU A 134 -17.50 20.65 4.87
N LYS A 135 -17.50 21.71 5.70
CA LYS A 135 -16.34 22.60 5.89
C LYS A 135 -15.09 21.87 6.40
N TYR A 136 -15.26 20.75 7.14
CA TYR A 136 -14.16 19.99 7.72
C TYR A 136 -13.60 18.92 6.78
N ILE A 137 -14.40 18.42 5.81
CA ILE A 137 -14.02 17.31 4.94
C ILE A 137 -13.78 17.71 3.48
N ARG A 138 -14.12 18.95 3.10
CA ARG A 138 -14.00 19.44 1.70
C ARG A 138 -12.63 19.25 1.08
N GLY A 139 -11.57 19.33 1.87
CA GLY A 139 -10.18 19.18 1.40
C GLY A 139 -9.62 17.76 1.53
N MET A 140 -10.42 16.81 2.02
CA MET A 140 -9.95 15.46 2.29
C MET A 140 -9.99 14.58 1.03
N PHE A 141 -9.03 13.70 0.95
CA PHE A 141 -8.98 12.63 -0.04
C PHE A 141 -9.68 11.39 0.51
N PHE A 142 -10.61 10.83 -0.28
CA PHE A 142 -11.26 9.55 0.00
C PHE A 142 -11.02 8.62 -1.18
N ARG A 143 -10.42 7.48 -0.92
CA ARG A 143 -10.09 6.49 -1.97
C ARG A 143 -11.33 5.85 -2.61
N LYS A 144 -12.43 5.75 -1.87
CA LYS A 144 -13.71 5.21 -2.33
C LYS A 144 -14.83 6.24 -2.12
N PRO A 145 -15.93 6.14 -2.86
CA PRO A 145 -17.12 6.92 -2.54
C PRO A 145 -17.60 6.64 -1.10
N GLY A 146 -17.96 7.70 -0.37
CA GLY A 146 -18.39 7.62 1.03
C GLY A 146 -17.26 7.89 2.02
N LEU A 147 -17.58 7.80 3.30
CA LEU A 147 -16.63 8.02 4.38
C LEU A 147 -15.74 6.78 4.59
N PRO A 148 -14.46 6.97 4.96
CA PRO A 148 -13.50 5.88 5.15
C PRO A 148 -13.69 5.21 6.52
N ILE A 149 -14.85 4.61 6.76
CA ILE A 149 -15.25 4.04 8.05
C ILE A 149 -15.43 2.54 7.94
N LEU A 150 -14.85 1.80 8.89
CA LEU A 150 -15.21 0.44 9.19
C LEU A 150 -15.97 0.41 10.52
N MET A 151 -17.25 0.01 10.48
CA MET A 151 -18.05 -0.20 11.68
C MET A 151 -17.68 -1.54 12.31
N VAL A 152 -17.20 -1.51 13.53
CA VAL A 152 -16.67 -2.68 14.26
C VAL A 152 -17.49 -2.93 15.49
N ARG A 153 -18.02 -4.16 15.63
CA ARG A 153 -18.77 -4.59 16.83
C ARG A 153 -17.81 -4.98 17.95
N LEU A 154 -17.90 -4.29 19.07
CA LEU A 154 -17.18 -4.63 20.29
C LEU A 154 -17.87 -5.74 21.08
N PRO A 155 -17.19 -6.38 22.08
CA PRO A 155 -17.76 -7.47 22.88
C PRO A 155 -19.03 -7.11 23.67
N ASP A 156 -19.22 -5.84 23.98
CA ASP A 156 -20.40 -5.32 24.67
C ASP A 156 -21.59 -5.06 23.72
N GLY A 157 -21.45 -5.36 22.43
CA GLY A 157 -22.46 -5.20 21.41
C GLY A 157 -22.53 -3.83 20.75
N ARG A 158 -21.73 -2.84 21.20
CA ARG A 158 -21.65 -1.54 20.54
C ARG A 158 -20.91 -1.62 19.23
N ASP A 159 -21.36 -0.88 18.23
CA ASP A 159 -20.64 -0.65 17.00
C ASP A 159 -19.79 0.63 17.12
N VAL A 160 -18.51 0.54 16.81
CA VAL A 160 -17.56 1.65 16.88
C VAL A 160 -17.01 1.88 15.47
N PRO A 161 -17.08 3.11 14.94
CA PRO A 161 -16.50 3.47 13.66
C PRO A 161 -14.99 3.70 13.79
N TYR A 162 -14.20 2.95 13.02
CA TYR A 162 -12.77 3.17 12.90
C TYR A 162 -12.41 3.74 11.53
N TRP A 163 -11.40 4.62 11.49
CA TRP A 163 -10.89 5.19 10.25
C TRP A 163 -10.12 4.16 9.43
N ASN A 164 -10.41 4.09 8.14
CA ASN A 164 -9.71 3.25 7.16
C ASN A 164 -9.49 4.03 5.87
N THR A 165 -8.31 4.58 5.68
CA THR A 165 -8.00 5.41 4.50
C THR A 165 -8.03 4.59 3.20
N PHE A 166 -7.52 3.35 3.22
CA PHE A 166 -7.26 2.59 1.99
C PHE A 166 -8.25 1.46 1.74
N TYR A 167 -8.46 0.56 2.70
CA TYR A 167 -9.29 -0.61 2.49
C TYR A 167 -10.16 -0.95 3.69
N GLN A 168 -11.44 -1.18 3.47
CA GLN A 168 -12.38 -1.65 4.48
C GLN A 168 -13.47 -2.52 3.85
N GLN A 169 -13.77 -3.63 4.49
CA GLN A 169 -14.88 -4.51 4.12
C GLN A 169 -15.36 -5.31 5.34
N VAL A 170 -16.67 -5.49 5.47
CA VAL A 170 -17.26 -6.48 6.34
C VAL A 170 -17.63 -7.69 5.50
N ARG A 171 -17.21 -8.86 5.94
CA ARG A 171 -17.58 -10.15 5.33
C ARG A 171 -18.24 -11.04 6.37
N TYR A 172 -18.91 -12.05 5.90
CA TYR A 172 -19.52 -13.08 6.74
C TYR A 172 -19.08 -14.44 6.19
N ASP A 173 -18.66 -15.35 7.09
CA ASP A 173 -18.38 -16.71 6.66
C ASP A 173 -19.68 -17.39 6.21
N PRO A 174 -19.65 -18.19 5.17
CA PRO A 174 -20.81 -18.94 4.69
C PRO A 174 -21.36 -19.86 5.76
N VAL A 175 -22.62 -20.23 5.62
CA VAL A 175 -23.33 -21.16 6.51
C VAL A 175 -23.72 -22.40 5.73
N ASP A 176 -23.59 -23.57 6.36
CA ASP A 176 -24.10 -24.81 5.80
C ASP A 176 -25.43 -25.24 6.46
N ALA A 177 -26.02 -26.32 5.90
CA ALA A 177 -27.29 -26.86 6.41
C ALA A 177 -27.19 -27.25 7.89
N GLN A 178 -26.05 -27.78 8.35
CA GLN A 178 -25.87 -28.20 9.75
C GLN A 178 -25.83 -26.99 10.68
N ASP A 179 -25.22 -25.90 10.23
CA ASP A 179 -25.19 -24.67 11.01
C ASP A 179 -26.59 -24.12 11.24
N LEU A 180 -27.43 -24.08 10.19
CA LEU A 180 -28.81 -23.62 10.30
C LEU A 180 -29.66 -24.54 11.16
N MET A 181 -29.46 -25.86 11.07
CA MET A 181 -30.16 -26.84 11.92
C MET A 181 -29.75 -26.74 13.39
N ARG A 182 -28.58 -26.23 13.74
CA ARG A 182 -28.15 -26.01 15.14
C ARG A 182 -28.91 -24.86 15.78
N VAL A 183 -29.36 -23.89 15.01
CA VAL A 183 -30.03 -22.68 15.52
C VAL A 183 -31.53 -22.68 15.23
N SER A 184 -32.06 -23.73 14.62
CA SER A 184 -33.48 -23.83 14.23
C SER A 184 -33.96 -25.29 14.19
N ASP A 185 -35.27 -25.45 14.03
CA ASP A 185 -35.92 -26.75 13.83
C ASP A 185 -36.09 -27.19 12.36
N MET A 186 -35.28 -26.57 11.45
CA MET A 186 -35.32 -26.89 10.02
C MET A 186 -34.96 -28.35 9.76
N GLN A 187 -35.62 -28.93 8.75
CA GLN A 187 -35.18 -30.20 8.20
C GLN A 187 -34.00 -29.99 7.24
N TYR A 188 -33.16 -31.00 7.06
CA TYR A 188 -31.93 -30.89 6.28
C TYR A 188 -32.14 -30.32 4.87
N GLY A 189 -33.22 -30.73 4.18
CA GLY A 189 -33.54 -30.23 2.82
C GLY A 189 -33.89 -28.74 2.82
N GLU A 190 -34.68 -28.26 3.79
CA GLU A 190 -35.00 -26.85 3.96
C GLU A 190 -33.75 -26.04 4.27
N ALA A 191 -32.93 -26.53 5.20
CA ALA A 191 -31.68 -25.89 5.61
C ALA A 191 -30.68 -25.78 4.44
N THR A 192 -30.58 -26.81 3.58
CA THR A 192 -29.71 -26.78 2.40
C THR A 192 -30.14 -25.71 1.41
N VAL A 193 -31.44 -25.58 1.14
CA VAL A 193 -31.97 -24.56 0.22
C VAL A 193 -31.73 -23.16 0.77
N LEU A 194 -31.99 -22.94 2.06
CA LEU A 194 -31.79 -21.63 2.67
C LEU A 194 -30.30 -21.27 2.73
N ALA A 195 -29.42 -22.20 3.15
CA ALA A 195 -27.98 -21.94 3.20
C ALA A 195 -27.45 -21.45 1.87
N ALA A 196 -27.74 -22.16 0.77
CA ALA A 196 -27.31 -21.75 -0.56
C ALA A 196 -27.82 -20.35 -0.97
N ARG A 197 -29.04 -20.00 -0.57
CA ARG A 197 -29.60 -18.66 -0.85
C ARG A 197 -28.94 -17.57 -0.04
N LEU A 198 -28.68 -17.83 1.24
CA LEU A 198 -27.99 -16.88 2.13
C LEU A 198 -26.56 -16.63 1.64
N ASP A 199 -25.84 -17.69 1.28
CA ASP A 199 -24.47 -17.57 0.78
C ASP A 199 -24.41 -16.78 -0.53
N ALA A 200 -25.30 -17.04 -1.47
CA ALA A 200 -25.40 -16.26 -2.70
C ALA A 200 -25.68 -14.76 -2.44
N GLY A 201 -26.51 -14.44 -1.46
CA GLY A 201 -26.75 -13.05 -1.05
C GLY A 201 -25.51 -12.41 -0.40
N LEU A 202 -24.79 -13.14 0.43
CA LEU A 202 -23.54 -12.66 1.06
C LEU A 202 -22.45 -12.45 0.00
N GLU A 203 -22.30 -13.36 -0.97
CA GLU A 203 -21.39 -13.21 -2.11
C GLU A 203 -21.74 -11.99 -2.98
N ALA A 204 -23.02 -11.68 -3.11
CA ALA A 204 -23.49 -10.46 -3.76
C ALA A 204 -23.29 -9.17 -2.92
N GLY A 205 -22.70 -9.29 -1.71
CA GLY A 205 -22.40 -8.16 -0.83
C GLY A 205 -23.57 -7.68 0.04
N GLN A 206 -24.67 -8.43 0.11
CA GLN A 206 -25.79 -8.10 0.99
C GLN A 206 -25.41 -8.32 2.47
N LYS A 207 -25.96 -7.49 3.36
CA LYS A 207 -25.81 -7.68 4.80
C LYS A 207 -26.81 -8.76 5.29
N PRO A 208 -26.57 -9.42 6.43
CA PRO A 208 -27.45 -10.44 6.97
C PRO A 208 -28.92 -10.00 7.06
N GLN A 209 -29.17 -8.72 7.41
CA GLN A 209 -30.50 -8.14 7.52
C GLN A 209 -31.20 -7.92 6.15
N GLU A 210 -30.45 -7.89 5.06
CA GLU A 210 -30.92 -7.62 3.70
C GLU A 210 -31.18 -8.91 2.90
N LEU A 211 -30.77 -10.07 3.47
CA LEU A 211 -30.90 -11.36 2.79
C LEU A 211 -32.35 -11.79 2.60
N ASP A 212 -32.56 -12.59 1.54
CA ASP A 212 -33.86 -13.13 1.18
C ASP A 212 -34.25 -14.36 2.02
N PHE A 213 -35.26 -14.22 2.86
CA PHE A 213 -35.87 -15.27 3.68
C PHE A 213 -37.26 -15.69 3.18
N THR A 214 -37.64 -15.40 1.92
CA THR A 214 -38.96 -15.74 1.39
C THR A 214 -39.24 -17.24 1.54
N GLY A 215 -40.31 -17.57 2.26
CA GLY A 215 -40.71 -18.93 2.64
C GLY A 215 -40.00 -19.49 3.88
N PHE A 216 -39.09 -18.72 4.49
CA PHE A 216 -38.31 -19.07 5.68
C PHE A 216 -38.35 -17.97 6.75
N GLU A 217 -39.31 -17.08 6.69
CA GLU A 217 -39.39 -15.86 7.50
C GLU A 217 -39.30 -16.15 9.01
N ARG A 218 -39.86 -17.27 9.47
CA ARG A 218 -39.83 -17.70 10.88
C ARG A 218 -38.41 -17.94 11.41
N TYR A 219 -37.45 -18.21 10.53
CA TYR A 219 -36.07 -18.51 10.90
C TYR A 219 -35.12 -17.30 10.76
N ARG A 220 -35.62 -16.21 10.21
CA ARG A 220 -34.83 -15.02 9.88
C ARG A 220 -33.96 -14.55 11.06
N GLU A 221 -34.62 -14.37 12.24
CA GLU A 221 -33.90 -13.82 13.40
C GLU A 221 -32.74 -14.72 13.83
N ALA A 222 -32.98 -16.03 13.98
CA ALA A 222 -31.96 -16.99 14.36
C ALA A 222 -30.82 -17.07 13.35
N CYS A 223 -31.14 -17.08 12.03
CA CYS A 223 -30.13 -17.11 10.98
C CYS A 223 -29.31 -15.81 10.93
N VAL A 224 -29.93 -14.65 11.07
CA VAL A 224 -29.25 -13.35 11.12
C VAL A 224 -28.32 -13.30 12.33
N GLN A 225 -28.79 -13.73 13.52
CA GLN A 225 -27.93 -13.81 14.70
C GLN A 225 -26.72 -14.74 14.48
N LEU A 226 -26.92 -15.91 13.87
CA LEU A 226 -25.84 -16.83 13.54
C LEU A 226 -24.82 -16.16 12.61
N LEU A 227 -25.28 -15.54 11.50
CA LEU A 227 -24.41 -14.84 10.55
C LEU A 227 -23.62 -13.71 11.22
N GLU A 228 -24.26 -12.96 12.13
CA GLU A 228 -23.57 -11.89 12.89
C GLU A 228 -22.44 -12.44 13.77
N THR A 229 -22.52 -13.69 14.25
CA THR A 229 -21.39 -14.34 14.97
C THR A 229 -20.25 -14.71 14.04
N ARG A 230 -20.50 -14.76 12.73
CA ARG A 230 -19.53 -15.10 11.69
C ARG A 230 -19.00 -13.86 10.96
N ARG A 231 -19.29 -12.68 11.47
CA ARG A 231 -18.80 -11.42 10.93
C ARG A 231 -17.28 -11.38 10.99
N LYS A 232 -16.66 -11.07 9.87
CA LYS A 232 -15.23 -10.83 9.73
C LYS A 232 -14.97 -9.44 9.17
N TYR A 233 -13.86 -8.90 9.57
CA TYR A 233 -13.42 -7.61 9.08
C TYR A 233 -12.19 -7.81 8.21
N LEU A 234 -12.15 -7.07 7.09
CA LEU A 234 -10.97 -6.86 6.28
C LEU A 234 -10.71 -5.36 6.27
N GLY A 235 -9.52 -4.93 6.59
CA GLY A 235 -9.25 -3.51 6.65
C GLY A 235 -7.82 -3.16 7.00
N GLN A 236 -7.44 -1.98 6.54
CA GLN A 236 -6.21 -1.29 6.88
C GLN A 236 -6.56 -0.19 7.87
N MET A 237 -6.39 -0.50 9.17
CA MET A 237 -6.84 0.35 10.27
C MET A 237 -5.87 1.50 10.51
N ASP A 238 -6.31 2.74 10.35
CA ASP A 238 -5.45 3.91 10.50
C ASP A 238 -4.97 4.08 11.94
N LEU A 239 -3.68 4.35 12.11
CA LEU A 239 -3.03 4.51 13.40
C LEU A 239 -3.25 5.91 13.98
N ASN A 240 -3.40 5.99 15.29
CA ASN A 240 -3.59 7.23 16.01
C ASN A 240 -2.25 7.79 16.51
N LEU A 241 -1.67 8.75 15.80
CA LEU A 241 -0.39 9.37 16.17
C LEU A 241 -0.43 10.15 17.50
N LYS A 242 -1.61 10.34 18.10
CA LYS A 242 -1.73 10.92 19.46
C LYS A 242 -1.45 9.90 20.55
N SER A 243 -1.46 8.61 20.24
CA SER A 243 -1.13 7.54 21.18
C SER A 243 0.37 7.31 21.28
N GLU A 244 0.94 7.44 22.48
CA GLU A 244 2.36 7.10 22.70
C GLU A 244 2.66 5.63 22.49
N ARG A 245 1.67 4.75 22.53
CA ARG A 245 1.83 3.33 22.18
C ARG A 245 2.13 3.11 20.71
N VAL A 246 1.60 3.97 19.83
CA VAL A 246 1.93 3.95 18.39
C VAL A 246 3.41 4.30 18.19
N TRP A 247 3.92 5.29 18.91
CA TRP A 247 5.33 5.67 18.82
C TRP A 247 6.28 4.61 19.38
N ALA A 248 5.91 3.97 20.50
CA ALA A 248 6.66 2.83 21.01
C ALA A 248 6.65 1.64 20.05
N TYR A 249 5.54 1.40 19.37
CA TYR A 249 5.43 0.41 18.30
C TYR A 249 6.33 0.76 17.12
N TYR A 250 6.35 2.02 16.68
CA TYR A 250 7.24 2.47 15.59
C TYR A 250 8.71 2.22 15.89
N ASP A 251 9.15 2.57 17.09
CA ASP A 251 10.54 2.32 17.52
C ASP A 251 10.86 0.82 17.52
N SER A 252 9.97 -0.01 18.04
CA SER A 252 10.10 -1.47 18.03
C SER A 252 10.21 -2.04 16.61
N VAL A 253 9.40 -1.54 15.67
CA VAL A 253 9.45 -1.97 14.26
C VAL A 253 10.77 -1.56 13.62
N LEU A 254 11.20 -0.31 13.79
CA LEU A 254 12.49 0.16 13.26
C LEU A 254 13.66 -0.68 13.78
N GLY A 255 13.65 -1.01 15.08
CA GLY A 255 14.64 -1.91 15.67
C GLY A 255 14.64 -3.28 14.99
N LYS A 256 13.47 -3.87 14.77
CA LYS A 256 13.32 -5.15 14.09
C LYS A 256 13.81 -5.12 12.64
N LEU A 257 13.47 -4.06 11.88
CA LEU A 257 13.97 -3.90 10.51
C LEU A 257 15.51 -3.79 10.47
N ALA A 258 16.10 -3.10 11.44
CA ALA A 258 17.56 -3.03 11.59
C ALA A 258 18.19 -4.40 11.90
N GLU A 259 17.55 -5.21 12.75
CA GLU A 259 17.99 -6.59 13.04
C GLU A 259 17.98 -7.45 11.76
N TYR A 260 16.99 -7.30 10.89
CA TYR A 260 16.94 -7.96 9.58
C TYR A 260 18.03 -7.47 8.62
N GLY A 261 18.73 -6.39 8.95
CA GLY A 261 19.80 -5.84 8.11
C GLY A 261 19.35 -4.76 7.14
N ALA A 262 18.22 -4.10 7.42
CA ALA A 262 17.82 -2.95 6.64
C ALA A 262 18.88 -1.84 6.74
N ALA A 263 19.28 -1.29 5.61
CA ALA A 263 20.06 -0.05 5.52
C ALA A 263 19.15 1.13 5.12
N ILE A 264 18.08 0.83 4.38
CA ILE A 264 17.08 1.81 3.93
C ILE A 264 15.70 1.32 4.40
N VAL A 265 14.91 2.23 4.96
CA VAL A 265 13.51 2.01 5.29
C VAL A 265 12.65 2.93 4.45
N ARG A 266 11.81 2.36 3.59
CA ARG A 266 10.79 3.09 2.83
C ARG A 266 9.60 3.35 3.74
N LEU A 267 9.23 4.61 3.85
CA LEU A 267 8.06 5.02 4.63
C LEU A 267 6.85 5.07 3.70
N ASP A 268 6.09 3.98 3.68
CA ASP A 268 4.87 3.87 2.89
C ASP A 268 3.74 4.70 3.49
N ALA A 269 2.99 5.38 2.63
CA ALA A 269 1.78 6.14 2.98
C ALA A 269 1.95 7.13 4.15
N PHE A 270 3.20 7.54 4.49
CA PHE A 270 3.45 8.36 5.68
C PHE A 270 2.74 9.72 5.63
N ALA A 271 2.58 10.29 4.45
CA ALA A 271 1.93 11.58 4.24
C ALA A 271 0.44 11.60 4.62
N TYR A 272 -0.17 10.41 4.76
CA TYR A 272 -1.56 10.24 5.22
C TYR A 272 -1.69 10.07 6.73
N ALA A 273 -0.59 9.78 7.45
CA ALA A 273 -0.64 9.47 8.87
C ALA A 273 -1.08 10.65 9.75
N PRO A 274 -0.53 11.89 9.59
CA PRO A 274 -1.03 13.04 10.34
C PRO A 274 -2.40 13.50 9.86
N LYS A 275 -3.37 13.56 10.77
CA LYS A 275 -4.74 14.01 10.50
C LYS A 275 -5.19 15.03 11.52
N THR A 276 -5.81 16.13 11.04
CA THR A 276 -6.34 17.21 11.86
C THR A 276 -7.69 17.68 11.28
N PRO A 277 -8.75 17.81 12.09
CA PRO A 277 -10.04 18.29 11.61
C PRO A 277 -9.93 19.63 10.90
N GLY A 278 -10.56 19.76 9.72
CA GLY A 278 -10.54 20.99 8.92
C GLY A 278 -9.34 21.12 8.00
N LEU A 279 -8.34 20.26 8.09
CA LEU A 279 -7.25 20.15 7.14
C LEU A 279 -7.49 18.97 6.17
N ARG A 280 -6.73 18.92 5.09
CA ARG A 280 -6.70 17.74 4.23
C ARG A 280 -6.02 16.58 4.98
N ASN A 281 -6.22 15.35 4.53
CA ASN A 281 -5.61 14.15 5.13
C ASN A 281 -4.36 13.69 4.35
N PHE A 282 -3.64 14.59 3.72
CA PHE A 282 -2.41 14.34 2.97
C PHE A 282 -1.48 15.54 3.04
N MET A 283 -0.22 15.31 3.42
CA MET A 283 0.83 16.34 3.49
C MET A 283 0.44 17.59 4.27
N ASN A 284 -0.13 17.43 5.47
CA ASN A 284 -0.43 18.56 6.36
C ASN A 284 0.86 19.15 6.93
N GLU A 285 1.07 20.45 6.73
CA GLU A 285 2.18 21.20 7.31
C GLU A 285 1.69 21.98 8.54
N PRO A 286 2.43 21.98 9.67
CA PRO A 286 3.76 21.39 9.87
C PRO A 286 3.74 19.90 10.25
N ASP A 287 2.59 19.32 10.59
CA ASP A 287 2.44 18.01 11.27
C ASP A 287 3.17 16.85 10.54
N THR A 288 3.15 16.86 9.20
CA THR A 288 3.83 15.84 8.41
C THR A 288 5.34 15.90 8.62
N TRP A 289 5.92 17.11 8.69
CA TRP A 289 7.35 17.28 8.89
C TRP A 289 7.78 16.97 10.32
N ASP A 290 6.97 17.31 11.31
CA ASP A 290 7.23 17.00 12.72
C ASP A 290 7.17 15.49 12.95
N THR A 291 6.19 14.82 12.33
CA THR A 291 6.09 13.36 12.33
C THR A 291 7.32 12.71 11.71
N LEU A 292 7.73 13.18 10.53
CA LEU A 292 8.88 12.63 9.82
C LEU A 292 10.18 12.84 10.61
N GLU A 293 10.34 14.00 11.27
CA GLU A 293 11.51 14.29 12.11
C GLU A 293 11.55 13.36 13.34
N ARG A 294 10.42 13.12 14.01
CA ARG A 294 10.37 12.20 15.15
C ARG A 294 10.74 10.77 14.74
N ILE A 295 10.25 10.32 13.56
CA ILE A 295 10.60 9.01 13.01
C ILE A 295 12.10 8.94 12.65
N ARG A 296 12.65 10.04 12.10
CA ARG A 296 14.08 10.10 11.76
C ARG A 296 14.96 9.92 12.99
N GLN A 297 14.62 10.56 14.10
CA GLN A 297 15.38 10.41 15.35
C GLN A 297 15.39 8.96 15.86
N MET A 298 14.26 8.25 15.75
CA MET A 298 14.18 6.82 16.04
C MET A 298 15.04 6.00 15.07
N ALA A 299 14.89 6.25 13.76
CA ALA A 299 15.63 5.53 12.72
C ALA A 299 17.15 5.72 12.87
N ASP A 300 17.60 6.94 13.17
CA ASP A 300 19.01 7.27 13.41
C ASP A 300 19.59 6.46 14.59
N SER A 301 18.79 6.23 15.66
CA SER A 301 19.22 5.42 16.81
C SER A 301 19.43 3.94 16.44
N HIS A 302 18.78 3.46 15.39
CA HIS A 302 18.93 2.11 14.84
C HIS A 302 19.87 2.05 13.61
N GLY A 303 20.48 3.17 13.21
CA GLY A 303 21.41 3.24 12.07
C GLY A 303 20.74 3.13 10.71
N LEU A 304 19.46 3.46 10.62
CA LEU A 304 18.64 3.34 9.40
C LEU A 304 18.58 4.65 8.62
N THR A 305 18.57 4.55 7.29
CA THR A 305 18.29 5.68 6.39
C THR A 305 16.83 5.64 5.94
N LEU A 306 16.11 6.76 6.10
CA LEU A 306 14.72 6.85 5.68
C LEU A 306 14.58 7.26 4.21
N LEU A 307 13.61 6.67 3.55
CA LEU A 307 13.17 7.02 2.20
C LEU A 307 11.65 7.24 2.21
N PRO A 308 11.20 8.48 2.42
CA PRO A 308 9.77 8.80 2.36
C PRO A 308 9.21 8.60 0.95
N GLU A 309 8.08 7.92 0.84
CA GLU A 309 7.35 7.80 -0.41
C GLU A 309 6.32 8.92 -0.51
N ILE A 310 6.44 9.74 -1.55
CA ILE A 310 5.52 10.85 -1.83
C ILE A 310 5.31 10.95 -3.32
N HIS A 311 4.07 10.74 -3.75
CA HIS A 311 3.61 11.08 -5.10
C HIS A 311 2.99 12.47 -5.09
N ASP A 312 3.66 13.41 -5.75
CA ASP A 312 3.16 14.79 -5.86
C ASP A 312 3.68 15.41 -7.17
N PRO A 313 2.90 16.26 -7.84
CA PRO A 313 3.36 16.91 -9.06
C PRO A 313 4.70 17.62 -8.90
N TYR A 314 5.56 17.55 -9.91
CA TYR A 314 6.83 18.29 -9.93
C TYR A 314 6.62 19.77 -9.59
N ALA A 315 5.56 20.40 -10.14
CA ALA A 315 5.21 21.79 -9.88
C ALA A 315 4.95 22.13 -8.41
N ALA A 316 4.59 21.14 -7.58
CA ALA A 316 4.39 21.33 -6.13
C ALA A 316 5.71 21.49 -5.37
N GLY A 317 6.84 21.02 -5.92
CA GLY A 317 8.17 21.13 -5.34
C GLY A 317 8.38 20.29 -4.07
N THR A 318 7.49 19.33 -3.80
CA THR A 318 7.55 18.52 -2.58
C THR A 318 8.83 17.66 -2.52
N TYR A 319 9.27 17.11 -3.64
CA TYR A 319 10.53 16.37 -3.75
C TYR A 319 11.74 17.21 -3.27
N GLU A 320 11.76 18.50 -3.61
CA GLU A 320 12.82 19.42 -3.20
C GLU A 320 12.73 19.77 -1.71
N LYS A 321 11.52 19.94 -1.16
CA LYS A 321 11.31 20.14 0.28
C LYS A 321 11.84 18.94 1.10
N VAL A 322 11.56 17.71 0.64
CA VAL A 322 12.05 16.48 1.26
C VAL A 322 13.59 16.43 1.21
N ALA A 323 14.17 16.69 0.04
CA ALA A 323 15.62 16.68 -0.15
C ALA A 323 16.34 17.74 0.71
N ARG A 324 15.79 18.96 0.81
CA ARG A 324 16.33 20.05 1.66
C ARG A 324 16.33 19.71 3.15
N LYS A 325 15.44 18.82 3.58
CA LYS A 325 15.42 18.28 4.96
C LYS A 325 16.41 17.13 5.18
N GLY A 326 17.19 16.78 4.15
CA GLY A 326 18.26 15.79 4.21
C GLY A 326 17.83 14.35 3.90
N TYR A 327 16.59 14.12 3.49
CA TYR A 327 16.11 12.80 3.11
C TYR A 327 16.51 12.43 1.67
N MET A 328 16.58 11.15 1.40
CA MET A 328 16.53 10.64 0.03
C MET A 328 15.10 10.79 -0.50
N THR A 329 14.97 10.92 -1.83
CA THR A 329 13.66 10.97 -2.50
C THR A 329 13.56 9.88 -3.54
N TYR A 330 12.34 9.47 -3.89
CA TYR A 330 12.13 8.73 -5.11
C TYR A 330 12.20 9.64 -6.34
N ASP A 331 12.77 9.13 -7.42
CA ASP A 331 12.68 9.74 -8.74
C ASP A 331 11.50 9.13 -9.51
N PHE A 332 10.29 9.57 -9.18
CA PHE A 332 9.06 9.19 -9.88
C PHE A 332 8.89 9.86 -11.23
N PHE A 333 9.79 10.78 -11.58
CA PHE A 333 9.77 11.49 -12.87
C PHE A 333 10.50 10.71 -13.96
N LEU A 334 11.57 10.01 -13.60
CA LEU A 334 12.45 9.32 -14.53
C LEU A 334 11.72 8.34 -15.46
N PRO A 335 10.79 7.49 -14.99
CA PRO A 335 10.13 6.52 -15.86
C PRO A 335 9.45 7.17 -17.07
N GLY A 336 8.65 8.20 -16.81
CA GLY A 336 7.96 8.94 -17.87
C GLY A 336 8.89 9.75 -18.76
N LEU A 337 9.92 10.41 -18.18
CA LEU A 337 10.89 11.18 -18.94
C LEU A 337 11.72 10.33 -19.91
N VAL A 338 12.06 9.12 -19.52
CA VAL A 338 12.82 8.19 -20.38
C VAL A 338 11.96 7.72 -21.55
N ILE A 339 10.69 7.37 -21.33
CA ILE A 339 9.78 7.00 -22.43
C ILE A 339 9.58 8.20 -23.36
N ASP A 340 9.31 9.40 -22.80
CA ASP A 340 9.15 10.64 -23.58
C ASP A 340 10.38 10.91 -24.46
N ALA A 341 11.58 10.80 -23.88
CA ALA A 341 12.83 11.04 -24.60
C ALA A 341 13.07 10.03 -25.74
N ILE A 342 12.83 8.76 -25.50
CA ILE A 342 13.02 7.70 -26.49
C ILE A 342 12.00 7.83 -27.63
N GLU A 343 10.73 8.03 -27.32
CA GLU A 343 9.66 8.03 -28.32
C GLU A 343 9.61 9.32 -29.15
N ASN A 344 10.00 10.46 -28.55
CA ASN A 344 10.07 11.73 -29.26
C ASN A 344 11.45 12.04 -29.84
N HIS A 345 12.46 11.17 -29.64
CA HIS A 345 13.85 11.40 -30.04
C HIS A 345 14.44 12.73 -29.54
N ASP A 346 14.02 13.15 -28.35
CA ASP A 346 14.43 14.40 -27.70
C ASP A 346 14.74 14.20 -26.22
N GLY A 347 16.02 14.21 -25.85
CA GLY A 347 16.49 14.07 -24.47
C GLY A 347 16.56 15.37 -23.67
N THR A 348 16.13 16.51 -24.23
CA THR A 348 16.34 17.82 -23.60
C THR A 348 15.75 17.91 -22.21
N ARG A 349 14.53 17.40 -21.98
CA ARG A 349 13.84 17.44 -20.68
C ARG A 349 14.52 16.52 -19.67
N LEU A 350 14.89 15.32 -20.11
CA LEU A 350 15.62 14.34 -19.30
C LEU A 350 16.97 14.88 -18.85
N MET A 351 17.72 15.53 -19.74
CA MET A 351 19.02 16.15 -19.41
C MET A 351 18.88 17.26 -18.39
N ARG A 352 17.89 18.14 -18.56
CA ARG A 352 17.59 19.21 -17.57
C ARG A 352 17.28 18.65 -16.20
N TRP A 353 16.51 17.57 -16.14
CA TRP A 353 16.23 16.88 -14.88
C TRP A 353 17.51 16.33 -14.23
N ALA A 354 18.36 15.67 -15.01
CA ALA A 354 19.64 15.18 -14.50
C ALA A 354 20.56 16.31 -13.98
N GLU A 355 20.58 17.47 -14.67
CA GLU A 355 21.30 18.67 -14.24
C GLU A 355 20.74 19.22 -12.94
N GLU A 356 19.41 19.32 -12.82
CA GLU A 356 18.73 19.82 -11.63
C GLU A 356 19.02 18.94 -10.39
N LEU A 357 18.97 17.62 -10.53
CA LEU A 357 19.32 16.69 -9.45
C LEU A 357 20.75 16.93 -8.95
N ARG A 358 21.69 17.16 -9.88
CA ARG A 358 23.09 17.41 -9.55
C ARG A 358 23.31 18.78 -8.92
N GLU A 359 22.73 19.84 -9.50
CA GLU A 359 22.88 21.21 -9.01
C GLU A 359 22.29 21.40 -7.63
N LYS A 360 21.11 20.79 -7.37
CA LYS A 360 20.44 20.84 -6.08
C LYS A 360 20.95 19.79 -5.09
N ASN A 361 21.92 18.93 -5.51
CA ASN A 361 22.45 17.82 -4.70
C ASN A 361 21.35 16.93 -4.10
N ILE A 362 20.37 16.58 -4.93
CA ILE A 362 19.25 15.71 -4.54
C ILE A 362 19.68 14.25 -4.63
N ARG A 363 19.62 13.53 -3.54
CA ARG A 363 19.88 12.09 -3.49
C ARG A 363 18.60 11.34 -3.79
N THR A 364 18.59 10.59 -4.89
CA THR A 364 17.41 9.83 -5.31
C THR A 364 17.61 8.33 -5.24
N VAL A 365 16.49 7.60 -5.13
CA VAL A 365 16.34 6.24 -5.63
C VAL A 365 15.59 6.36 -6.94
N ASN A 366 16.24 6.06 -8.04
CA ASN A 366 15.64 6.13 -9.36
C ASN A 366 15.19 4.74 -9.84
N MET A 367 14.13 4.69 -10.65
CA MET A 367 13.58 3.45 -11.16
C MET A 367 13.02 3.64 -12.58
N LEU A 368 12.74 2.54 -13.26
CA LEU A 368 11.93 2.47 -14.48
C LEU A 368 10.61 1.78 -14.18
N GLY A 369 10.58 0.44 -14.08
CA GLY A 369 9.43 -0.29 -13.53
C GLY A 369 9.52 -0.46 -12.02
N CYS A 370 8.38 -0.70 -11.40
CA CYS A 370 8.24 -1.09 -9.99
C CYS A 370 6.94 -1.90 -9.79
N HIS A 371 6.59 -2.21 -8.54
CA HIS A 371 5.35 -2.91 -8.20
C HIS A 371 4.08 -2.04 -8.42
N ASP A 372 4.24 -0.73 -8.51
CA ASP A 372 3.21 0.21 -8.93
C ASP A 372 3.23 0.41 -10.46
N GLY A 373 2.24 1.14 -10.96
CA GLY A 373 2.25 1.57 -12.35
C GLY A 373 3.24 2.69 -12.62
N ILE A 374 3.35 3.09 -13.89
CA ILE A 374 4.20 4.20 -14.34
C ILE A 374 3.55 5.53 -13.89
N PRO A 375 4.22 6.35 -13.05
CA PRO A 375 3.67 7.59 -12.55
C PRO A 375 3.42 8.61 -13.67
N MET A 376 2.25 9.24 -13.66
CA MET A 376 1.86 10.27 -14.64
C MET A 376 1.57 11.60 -13.98
N LEU A 377 0.92 11.59 -12.81
CA LEU A 377 0.61 12.80 -12.05
C LEU A 377 1.88 13.57 -11.68
N ASP A 378 2.91 12.84 -11.30
CA ASP A 378 4.19 13.39 -10.87
C ASP A 378 4.85 14.25 -11.97
N LEU A 379 4.62 13.95 -13.24
CA LEU A 379 5.20 14.68 -14.38
C LEU A 379 4.64 16.10 -14.59
N LYS A 380 3.54 16.46 -13.90
CA LYS A 380 2.92 17.79 -14.08
C LYS A 380 3.85 18.92 -13.65
N GLY A 381 4.06 19.84 -14.58
CA GLY A 381 5.01 20.95 -14.43
C GLY A 381 6.41 20.66 -14.97
N LEU A 382 6.77 19.39 -15.15
CA LEU A 382 7.99 18.97 -15.85
C LEU A 382 7.70 18.73 -17.34
N LEU A 383 6.58 18.09 -17.62
CA LEU A 383 5.99 17.98 -18.95
C LEU A 383 4.71 18.83 -19.04
N SER A 384 4.35 19.27 -20.26
CA SER A 384 3.05 19.88 -20.50
C SER A 384 1.92 18.85 -20.38
N ASP A 385 0.72 19.29 -20.05
CA ASP A 385 -0.44 18.40 -19.96
C ASP A 385 -0.67 17.64 -21.27
N GLU A 386 -0.49 18.29 -22.42
CA GLU A 386 -0.57 17.64 -23.75
C GLU A 386 0.49 16.54 -23.93
N ALA A 387 1.72 16.74 -23.47
CA ALA A 387 2.77 15.73 -23.54
C ALA A 387 2.46 14.52 -22.64
N ILE A 388 1.92 14.77 -21.45
CA ILE A 388 1.48 13.71 -20.53
C ILE A 388 0.32 12.90 -21.15
N GLU A 389 -0.68 13.57 -21.73
CA GLU A 389 -1.80 12.90 -22.40
C GLU A 389 -1.34 12.03 -23.58
N LYS A 390 -0.42 12.51 -24.41
CA LYS A 390 0.20 11.74 -25.49
C LYS A 390 0.94 10.51 -24.95
N LEU A 391 1.69 10.68 -23.85
CA LEU A 391 2.43 9.59 -23.24
C LEU A 391 1.47 8.53 -22.68
N ILE A 392 0.41 8.93 -21.99
CA ILE A 392 -0.65 8.03 -21.51
C ILE A 392 -1.28 7.27 -22.67
N ALA A 393 -1.71 7.98 -23.73
CA ALA A 393 -2.31 7.37 -24.91
C ALA A 393 -1.39 6.33 -25.57
N LEU A 394 -0.10 6.63 -25.65
CA LEU A 394 0.91 5.72 -26.16
C LEU A 394 1.00 4.44 -25.34
N ILE A 395 1.15 4.57 -24.01
CA ILE A 395 1.28 3.40 -23.11
C ILE A 395 -0.01 2.56 -23.13
N VAL A 396 -1.19 3.20 -23.15
CA VAL A 396 -2.47 2.52 -23.26
C VAL A 396 -2.60 1.76 -24.58
N SER A 397 -2.14 2.34 -25.70
CA SER A 397 -2.13 1.64 -27.01
C SER A 397 -1.23 0.39 -27.01
N ARG A 398 -0.32 0.28 -26.03
CA ARG A 398 0.59 -0.87 -25.81
C ARG A 398 0.10 -1.80 -24.70
N GLY A 399 -1.18 -1.70 -24.31
CA GLY A 399 -1.82 -2.57 -23.34
C GLY A 399 -1.77 -2.07 -21.90
N GLY A 400 -1.34 -0.85 -21.66
CA GLY A 400 -1.39 -0.22 -20.33
C GLY A 400 -2.82 0.12 -19.92
N MET A 401 -3.07 0.11 -18.61
CA MET A 401 -4.38 0.43 -18.03
C MET A 401 -4.26 1.67 -17.14
N ILE A 402 -5.18 2.63 -17.35
CA ILE A 402 -5.20 3.87 -16.58
C ILE A 402 -5.72 3.63 -15.18
N LYS A 403 -4.98 4.08 -14.18
CA LYS A 403 -5.43 4.19 -12.80
C LYS A 403 -5.66 5.67 -12.48
N ASN A 404 -6.92 6.04 -12.29
CA ASN A 404 -7.29 7.40 -11.94
C ASN A 404 -7.06 7.68 -10.46
N LEU A 405 -6.78 8.93 -10.12
CA LEU A 405 -6.84 9.39 -8.75
C LEU A 405 -8.30 9.32 -8.30
N HIS A 406 -8.58 8.53 -7.28
CA HIS A 406 -9.94 8.23 -6.84
C HIS A 406 -10.75 9.50 -6.55
N GLY A 407 -12.00 9.54 -7.06
CA GLY A 407 -12.93 10.66 -6.85
C GLY A 407 -12.78 11.84 -7.82
N ALA A 408 -11.69 11.96 -8.55
CA ALA A 408 -11.50 13.01 -9.55
C ALA A 408 -11.62 12.43 -10.97
N LYS A 409 -12.68 12.78 -11.69
CA LYS A 409 -12.79 12.46 -13.12
C LYS A 409 -11.64 13.16 -13.87
N ASN A 410 -10.92 12.40 -14.70
CA ASN A 410 -9.83 12.89 -15.57
C ASN A 410 -8.56 13.35 -14.85
N VAL A 411 -8.27 12.92 -13.63
CA VAL A 411 -6.97 13.08 -13.00
C VAL A 411 -6.27 11.73 -13.03
N TYR A 412 -5.41 11.54 -14.02
CA TYR A 412 -4.62 10.31 -14.15
C TYR A 412 -3.55 10.28 -13.07
N TYR A 413 -3.54 9.23 -12.26
CA TYR A 413 -2.53 9.02 -11.24
C TYR A 413 -1.32 8.29 -11.84
N GLN A 414 -1.57 7.12 -12.43
CA GLN A 414 -0.53 6.28 -13.04
C GLN A 414 -1.13 5.42 -14.17
N VAL A 415 -0.26 4.78 -14.95
CA VAL A 415 -0.66 3.76 -15.93
C VAL A 415 -0.03 2.42 -15.50
N ASN A 416 -0.88 1.44 -15.20
CA ASN A 416 -0.43 0.07 -14.88
C ASN A 416 0.03 -0.59 -16.18
N CYS A 417 1.32 -0.84 -16.28
CA CYS A 417 1.98 -1.42 -17.45
C CYS A 417 3.38 -1.90 -17.04
N THR A 418 3.83 -3.04 -17.56
CA THR A 418 5.25 -3.37 -17.45
C THR A 418 6.07 -2.37 -18.26
N TYR A 419 7.25 -2.04 -17.79
CA TYR A 419 8.08 -1.02 -18.47
C TYR A 419 8.51 -1.47 -19.88
N PHE A 420 8.76 -2.78 -20.04
CA PHE A 420 9.07 -3.37 -21.35
C PHE A 420 7.90 -3.22 -22.34
N SER A 421 6.67 -3.54 -21.92
CA SER A 421 5.47 -3.31 -22.75
C SER A 421 5.25 -1.83 -23.06
N ALA A 422 5.50 -0.94 -22.09
CA ALA A 422 5.38 0.50 -22.29
C ALA A 422 6.37 1.03 -23.35
N LEU A 423 7.52 0.39 -23.51
CA LEU A 423 8.51 0.66 -24.57
C LEU A 423 8.19 -0.04 -25.90
N GLY A 424 7.03 -0.72 -26.00
CA GLY A 424 6.60 -1.43 -27.21
C GLY A 424 7.20 -2.80 -27.38
N ALA A 425 7.61 -3.46 -26.29
CA ALA A 425 8.30 -4.75 -26.27
C ALA A 425 9.58 -4.75 -27.15
N ASP A 426 10.31 -3.64 -27.15
CA ASP A 426 11.54 -3.44 -27.93
C ASP A 426 12.75 -3.57 -27.00
N GLU A 427 13.54 -4.63 -27.18
CA GLU A 427 14.74 -4.92 -26.39
C GLU A 427 15.79 -3.79 -26.46
N ARG A 428 15.95 -3.15 -27.62
CA ARG A 428 16.91 -2.06 -27.80
C ARG A 428 16.50 -0.83 -27.01
N LYS A 429 15.20 -0.51 -27.02
CA LYS A 429 14.66 0.59 -26.19
C LYS A 429 14.82 0.28 -24.72
N MET A 430 14.57 -0.97 -24.30
CA MET A 430 14.73 -1.38 -22.90
C MET A 430 16.19 -1.30 -22.44
N LEU A 431 17.13 -1.76 -23.26
CA LEU A 431 18.57 -1.64 -22.97
C LEU A 431 19.02 -0.18 -22.90
N LEU A 432 18.54 0.66 -23.82
CA LEU A 432 18.82 2.11 -23.79
C LEU A 432 18.24 2.75 -22.52
N ALA A 433 17.00 2.47 -22.20
CA ALA A 433 16.35 3.00 -20.99
C ALA A 433 17.12 2.58 -19.71
N ARG A 434 17.56 1.33 -19.64
CA ARG A 434 18.38 0.82 -18.53
C ARG A 434 19.74 1.49 -18.47
N ALA A 435 20.41 1.68 -19.60
CA ALA A 435 21.66 2.41 -19.64
C ALA A 435 21.49 3.85 -19.14
N ILE A 436 20.45 4.56 -19.59
CA ILE A 436 20.12 5.90 -19.09
C ILE A 436 19.94 5.86 -17.58
N GLN A 437 19.11 4.97 -17.04
CA GLN A 437 18.88 4.87 -15.59
C GLN A 437 20.17 4.66 -14.80
N LEU A 438 21.06 3.79 -15.26
CA LEU A 438 22.32 3.48 -14.56
C LEU A 438 23.30 4.67 -14.53
N PHE A 439 23.19 5.58 -15.49
CA PHE A 439 24.01 6.79 -15.55
C PHE A 439 23.33 8.04 -14.97
N MET A 440 22.04 7.97 -14.61
CA MET A 440 21.36 9.07 -13.91
C MET A 440 21.89 9.23 -12.49
N PRO A 441 21.89 10.46 -11.94
CA PRO A 441 22.16 10.67 -10.53
C PRO A 441 21.22 9.84 -9.64
N GLY A 442 21.77 9.22 -8.59
CA GLY A 442 20.99 8.45 -7.64
C GLY A 442 21.35 6.98 -7.55
N LYS A 443 20.58 6.22 -6.76
CA LYS A 443 20.71 4.78 -6.60
C LYS A 443 19.72 4.06 -7.51
N PRO A 444 20.16 3.33 -8.54
CA PRO A 444 19.24 2.65 -9.45
C PRO A 444 18.57 1.45 -8.78
N GLN A 445 17.24 1.45 -8.75
CA GLN A 445 16.39 0.35 -8.34
C GLN A 445 15.83 -0.34 -9.59
N VAL A 446 16.08 -1.63 -9.71
CA VAL A 446 15.74 -2.43 -10.88
C VAL A 446 14.64 -3.42 -10.51
N TRP A 447 13.48 -3.26 -11.12
CA TRP A 447 12.35 -4.15 -10.96
C TRP A 447 12.63 -5.52 -11.61
N TYR A 448 12.28 -6.60 -10.92
CA TYR A 448 12.61 -7.95 -11.39
C TYR A 448 12.03 -8.27 -12.78
N LEU A 449 10.80 -7.83 -13.08
CA LEU A 449 10.22 -8.03 -14.41
C LEU A 449 11.02 -7.34 -15.52
N ASP A 450 11.63 -6.20 -15.22
CA ASP A 450 12.45 -5.48 -16.18
C ASP A 450 13.73 -6.25 -16.56
N LEU A 451 14.25 -7.09 -15.65
CA LEU A 451 15.44 -7.93 -15.93
C LEU A 451 15.16 -8.99 -16.98
N PHE A 452 13.93 -9.46 -17.05
CA PHE A 452 13.50 -10.55 -17.92
C PHE A 452 12.63 -10.08 -19.08
N ALA A 453 12.60 -8.76 -19.34
CA ALA A 453 11.75 -8.16 -20.36
C ALA A 453 10.29 -8.63 -20.27
N GLY A 454 9.74 -8.64 -19.04
CA GLY A 454 8.40 -9.13 -18.77
C GLY A 454 7.34 -8.27 -19.43
N GLU A 455 6.45 -8.89 -20.20
CA GLU A 455 5.31 -8.23 -20.84
C GLU A 455 4.07 -8.20 -19.92
N ASN A 456 3.08 -7.38 -20.30
CA ASN A 456 1.79 -7.33 -19.62
C ASN A 456 1.07 -8.68 -19.70
N ASP A 457 0.63 -9.22 -18.58
CA ASP A 457 -0.25 -10.39 -18.53
C ASP A 457 -1.73 -9.97 -18.54
N LEU A 458 -2.24 -9.71 -19.74
CA LEU A 458 -3.64 -9.29 -19.94
C LEU A 458 -4.65 -10.39 -19.57
N GLU A 459 -4.25 -11.67 -19.56
CA GLU A 459 -5.13 -12.75 -19.13
C GLU A 459 -5.27 -12.80 -17.61
N ALA A 460 -4.18 -12.62 -16.88
CA ALA A 460 -4.20 -12.51 -15.42
C ALA A 460 -5.09 -11.34 -14.98
N VAL A 461 -4.96 -10.19 -15.65
CA VAL A 461 -5.81 -9.01 -15.37
C VAL A 461 -7.28 -9.31 -15.61
N ARG A 462 -7.64 -9.97 -16.72
CA ARG A 462 -9.04 -10.33 -17.01
C ARG A 462 -9.63 -11.30 -15.98
N ARG A 463 -8.79 -12.18 -15.39
CA ARG A 463 -9.20 -13.13 -14.35
C ARG A 463 -9.30 -12.50 -12.96
N GLY A 464 -8.38 -11.61 -12.63
CA GLY A 464 -8.23 -11.03 -11.30
C GLY A 464 -8.91 -9.67 -11.09
N GLY A 465 -9.32 -8.98 -12.17
CA GLY A 465 -10.02 -7.69 -12.09
C GLY A 465 -9.13 -6.45 -11.97
N GLU A 466 -7.84 -6.59 -11.72
CA GLU A 466 -6.83 -5.48 -11.78
C GLU A 466 -5.41 -6.06 -11.92
#